data_84e6e3fd8d54a39da769aeaaadb6f6ff
#
_entry.id   84e6e3fd8d54a39da769aeaaadb6f6ff
#
_cell.length_a   1.000
_cell.length_b   1.000
_cell.length_c   1.000
_cell.angle_alpha   90.00
_cell.angle_beta   90.00
_cell.angle_gamma   90.00
#
_symmetry.space_group_name_H-M   'P 1'
#
loop_
_entity.id
_entity.type
_entity.pdbx_description
1 polymer ?
#
loop_
_entity_poly.entity_id
_entity_poly.type
_entity_poly.pdbx_seq_one_letter_code
_entity_poly.pdbx_strand_id
1 'polypeptide(L)' 'MTSYTYIIKYKEPGREWSSTSYSSPEPVTKEYLIDFFGLTECEDYLIEEKH' A
#
# COMPACT_ATOMS: atom_id res chain seq x y z
N MET A 1 12.77 -2.45 19.01
CA MET A 1 11.83 -3.21 18.18
C MET A 1 11.82 -2.68 16.76
N THR A 2 11.80 -3.58 15.82
CA THR A 2 11.82 -3.22 14.40
C THR A 2 10.40 -3.27 13.85
N SER A 3 10.02 -2.24 13.12
CA SER A 3 8.74 -2.25 12.42
C SER A 3 8.99 -1.97 10.95
N TYR A 4 8.11 -2.47 10.13
CA TYR A 4 8.17 -2.29 8.68
C TYR A 4 7.03 -1.36 8.28
N THR A 5 7.37 -0.28 7.61
CA THR A 5 6.40 0.71 7.18
C THR A 5 6.32 0.73 5.67
N TYR A 6 5.12 0.73 5.16
CA TYR A 6 4.86 0.74 3.72
C TYR A 6 4.01 1.96 3.39
N ILE A 7 4.38 2.64 2.33
CA ILE A 7 3.60 3.76 1.82
C ILE A 7 2.90 3.27 0.57
N ILE A 8 1.59 3.33 0.59
CA ILE A 8 0.77 2.86 -0.53
C ILE A 8 0.13 4.06 -1.21
N LYS A 9 0.46 4.26 -2.47
CA LYS A 9 -0.14 5.31 -3.28
C LYS A 9 -1.05 4.64 -4.28
N TYR A 10 -2.23 5.18 -4.48
CA TYR A 10 -3.19 4.55 -5.38
C TYR A 10 -4.06 5.60 -6.06
N LYS A 11 -4.58 5.22 -7.21
CA LYS A 11 -5.47 6.08 -7.98
C LYS A 11 -6.73 5.29 -8.32
N GLU A 12 -7.86 5.76 -7.81
CA GLU A 12 -9.14 5.17 -8.13
C GLU A 12 -9.67 5.81 -9.42
N PRO A 13 -10.50 5.06 -10.20
CA PRO A 13 -11.08 5.63 -11.42
C PRO A 13 -11.86 6.90 -11.12
N GLY A 14 -11.56 7.96 -11.86
CA GLY A 14 -12.25 9.23 -11.70
C GLY A 14 -11.82 10.06 -10.51
N ARG A 15 -10.79 9.63 -9.80
CA ARG A 15 -10.28 10.35 -8.63
C ARG A 15 -8.80 10.63 -8.79
N GLU A 16 -8.31 11.54 -7.96
CA GLU A 16 -6.89 11.85 -7.95
C GLU A 16 -6.12 10.84 -7.10
N TRP A 17 -4.81 10.90 -7.19
CA TRP A 17 -3.95 10.03 -6.40
C TRP A 17 -4.15 10.27 -4.91
N SER A 18 -4.19 9.18 -4.17
CA SER A 18 -4.29 9.20 -2.71
C SER A 18 -3.13 8.38 -2.15
N SER A 19 -2.85 8.56 -0.87
CA SER A 19 -1.81 7.78 -0.23
C SER A 19 -2.25 7.38 1.16
N THR A 20 -1.71 6.24 1.60
CA THR A 20 -1.93 5.75 2.96
C THR A 20 -0.67 5.03 3.39
N SER A 21 -0.60 4.69 4.66
CA SER A 21 0.54 3.95 5.18
C SER A 21 0.07 2.75 5.99
N TYR A 22 0.95 1.77 6.08
CA TYR A 22 0.69 0.55 6.83
C TYR A 22 1.97 0.14 7.55
N SER A 23 1.85 -0.15 8.83
CA SER A 23 3.00 -0.57 9.62
C SER A 23 2.73 -1.94 10.23
N SER A 24 3.76 -2.76 10.28
CA SER A 24 3.65 -4.12 10.80
C SER A 24 4.94 -4.48 11.54
N PRO A 25 4.86 -5.28 12.61
CA PRO A 25 6.06 -5.77 13.28
C PRO A 25 6.79 -6.83 12.46
N GLU A 26 6.14 -7.37 11.44
CA GLU A 26 6.72 -8.36 10.55
C GLU A 26 6.60 -7.90 9.10
N PRO A 27 7.55 -8.31 8.25
CA PRO A 27 7.46 -7.92 6.84
C PRO A 27 6.26 -8.58 6.17
N VAL A 28 5.62 -7.85 5.27
CA VAL A 28 4.49 -8.37 4.50
C VAL A 28 4.81 -8.24 3.02
N THR A 29 4.13 -9.03 2.20
CA THR A 29 4.33 -8.98 0.76
C THR A 29 3.49 -7.88 0.13
N LYS A 30 3.87 -7.49 -1.09
CA LYS A 30 3.06 -6.54 -1.85
C LYS A 30 1.69 -7.12 -2.14
N GLU A 31 1.64 -8.41 -2.40
CA GLU A 31 0.37 -9.10 -2.66
C GLU A 31 -0.57 -9.01 -1.46
N TYR A 32 -0.02 -9.13 -0.27
CA TYR A 32 -0.80 -8.97 0.94
C TYR A 32 -1.42 -7.57 1.01
N LEU A 33 -0.63 -6.55 0.71
CA LEU A 33 -1.11 -5.17 0.75
C LEU A 33 -2.13 -4.88 -0.34
N ILE A 34 -1.91 -5.43 -1.52
CA ILE A 34 -2.86 -5.28 -2.64
C ILE A 34 -4.22 -5.84 -2.26
N ASP A 35 -4.22 -7.02 -1.65
CA ASP A 35 -5.46 -7.65 -1.22
C ASP A 35 -6.09 -6.91 -0.04
N PHE A 36 -5.27 -6.53 0.92
CA PHE A 36 -5.75 -5.86 2.13
C PHE A 36 -6.44 -4.52 1.82
N PHE A 37 -5.87 -3.73 0.93
CA PHE A 37 -6.41 -2.43 0.57
C PHE A 37 -7.32 -2.46 -0.66
N GLY A 38 -7.45 -3.61 -1.30
CA GLY A 38 -8.29 -3.73 -2.48
C GLY A 38 -7.74 -2.97 -3.68
N LEU A 39 -6.42 -2.95 -3.82
CA LEU A 39 -5.76 -2.16 -4.87
C LEU A 39 -6.03 -2.68 -6.28
N THR A 40 -6.52 -3.91 -6.40
CA THR A 40 -6.86 -4.47 -7.70
C THR A 40 -8.01 -3.71 -8.37
N GLU A 41 -8.82 -3.01 -7.59
CA GLU A 41 -9.92 -2.21 -8.11
C GLU A 41 -9.49 -0.79 -8.46
N CYS A 42 -8.25 -0.43 -8.14
CA CYS A 42 -7.72 0.89 -8.46
C CYS A 42 -7.22 0.92 -9.88
N GLU A 43 -7.24 2.11 -10.49
CA GLU A 43 -6.70 2.31 -11.83
C GLU A 43 -5.20 2.09 -11.86
N ASP A 44 -4.53 2.53 -10.79
CA ASP A 44 -3.08 2.36 -10.67
C ASP A 44 -2.71 2.39 -9.18
N TYR A 45 -1.55 1.86 -8.86
CA TYR A 45 -1.06 1.90 -7.49
C TYR A 45 0.45 1.75 -7.46
N LEU A 46 1.04 2.17 -6.33
CA LEU A 46 2.47 2.08 -6.11
C LEU A 46 2.70 1.79 -4.64
N ILE A 47 3.56 0.84 -4.35
CA ILE A 47 3.89 0.47 -2.97
C ILE A 47 5.38 0.70 -2.74
N GLU A 48 5.69 1.48 -1.70
CA GLU A 48 7.07 1.75 -1.31
C GLU A 48 7.29 1.21 0.09
N GLU A 49 8.41 0.56 0.30
CA GLU A 49 8.79 0.07 1.61
C GLU A 49 9.77 1.04 2.25
N LYS A 50 9.51 1.40 3.51
CA LYS A 50 10.41 2.24 4.27
C LYS A 50 11.02 1.46 5.41
N HIS A 51 12.29 1.69 5.65
CA HIS A 51 13.03 1.06 6.73
C HIS A 51 13.37 2.06 7.81
#